data_804a40c7768c79964abf9e1eff2d1cef
#
_entry.id   804a40c7768c79964abf9e1eff2d1cef
#
_cell.length_a   1.000
_cell.length_b   1.000
_cell.length_c   1.000
_cell.angle_alpha   90.00
_cell.angle_beta   90.00
_cell.angle_gamma   90.00
#
_symmetry.space_group_name_H-M   'P 1'
#
loop_
_entity.id
_entity.type
_entity.pdbx_description
1 polymer ?
#
loop_
_entity_poly.entity_id
_entity_poly.type
_entity_poly.pdbx_seq_one_letter_code
_entity_poly.pdbx_strand_id
1 'polypeptide(L)'
;MHLVRSLALAGLLLSLVGCRSNNSLPQQNPQVRAPIRIQLDGSNPAASEGVLDRAEGPLRFTVGHGRHGIACEGTIFEEGITPLGTFQVNAILSNDRFEMDPALVEQSGKSEEELRESLFTNMNSIDFKGDGETGEYGIGYISLAPVPATEQPFRFNTYDGVFRWYSFAIHGTNDESRIGKAVTGGCINAGKLTMGVLLDTVELGDEVVISSDSPCLP
;
A
#
# COMPACT_ATOMS: atom_id res chain seq x y z
N MET A 1 -48.19 59.27 -53.44
CA MET A 1 -49.20 59.34 -52.38
C MET A 1 -49.53 57.92 -51.96
N HIS A 2 -48.89 57.35 -51.01
CA HIS A 2 -49.40 56.15 -50.28
C HIS A 2 -48.74 56.14 -48.91
N LEU A 3 -49.57 56.33 -47.90
CA LEU A 3 -49.23 56.19 -46.49
C LEU A 3 -48.94 54.73 -46.16
N VAL A 4 -47.86 54.44 -45.47
CA VAL A 4 -47.65 53.13 -44.79
C VAL A 4 -47.57 53.40 -43.29
N ARG A 5 -48.52 52.81 -42.58
CA ARG A 5 -48.66 52.85 -41.15
C ARG A 5 -47.68 51.85 -40.51
N SER A 6 -46.84 52.34 -39.61
CA SER A 6 -46.00 51.47 -38.77
C SER A 6 -46.82 50.93 -37.58
N LEU A 7 -46.86 49.61 -37.42
CA LEU A 7 -47.29 48.95 -36.22
C LEU A 7 -46.09 48.68 -35.31
N ALA A 8 -46.13 49.26 -34.12
CA ALA A 8 -45.15 48.93 -33.07
C ALA A 8 -45.62 47.65 -32.31
N LEU A 9 -44.83 46.58 -32.35
CA LEU A 9 -45.02 45.39 -31.55
C LEU A 9 -44.20 45.52 -30.24
N ALA A 10 -44.91 45.64 -29.12
CA ALA A 10 -44.31 45.62 -27.78
C ALA A 10 -43.98 44.15 -27.41
N GLY A 11 -42.71 43.78 -27.37
CA GLY A 11 -42.22 42.49 -26.91
C GLY A 11 -42.10 42.47 -25.39
N LEU A 12 -42.92 41.62 -24.76
CA LEU A 12 -42.87 41.34 -23.31
C LEU A 12 -41.71 40.37 -23.02
N LEU A 13 -40.62 40.83 -22.41
CA LEU A 13 -39.52 40.00 -21.95
C LEU A 13 -39.88 39.37 -20.58
N LEU A 14 -40.27 38.09 -20.62
CA LEU A 14 -40.36 37.26 -19.39
C LEU A 14 -38.95 36.87 -18.95
N SER A 15 -38.49 37.43 -17.83
CA SER A 15 -37.24 37.02 -17.15
C SER A 15 -37.50 35.72 -16.36
N LEU A 16 -37.09 34.58 -16.90
CA LEU A 16 -37.02 33.33 -16.13
C LEU A 16 -35.84 33.39 -15.15
N VAL A 17 -36.13 33.68 -13.89
CA VAL A 17 -35.18 33.49 -12.80
C VAL A 17 -35.09 32.00 -12.54
N GLY A 18 -34.09 31.35 -13.15
CA GLY A 18 -33.73 29.97 -12.85
C GLY A 18 -33.05 29.87 -11.50
N CYS A 19 -33.73 29.36 -10.47
CA CYS A 19 -33.07 28.90 -9.25
C CYS A 19 -32.14 27.75 -9.60
N ARG A 20 -30.82 28.01 -9.67
CA ARG A 20 -29.80 26.95 -9.63
C ARG A 20 -29.75 26.44 -8.21
N SER A 21 -30.36 25.30 -7.95
CA SER A 21 -30.07 24.50 -6.75
C SER A 21 -28.62 23.96 -6.88
N ASN A 22 -27.70 24.55 -6.14
CA ASN A 22 -26.39 23.97 -5.93
C ASN A 22 -26.55 22.71 -5.06
N ASN A 23 -26.87 21.58 -5.67
CA ASN A 23 -26.66 20.29 -5.06
C ASN A 23 -25.15 19.96 -5.17
N SER A 24 -24.32 20.61 -4.35
CA SER A 24 -23.02 20.09 -4.03
C SER A 24 -23.26 18.82 -3.20
N LEU A 25 -23.00 17.66 -3.82
CA LEU A 25 -22.86 16.41 -3.08
C LEU A 25 -21.89 16.68 -1.92
N PRO A 26 -22.17 16.19 -0.70
CA PRO A 26 -21.21 16.31 0.40
C PRO A 26 -19.90 15.68 -0.08
N GLN A 27 -18.84 16.47 -0.16
CA GLN A 27 -17.49 15.94 -0.28
C GLN A 27 -17.29 15.03 0.94
N GLN A 28 -17.29 13.72 0.73
CA GLN A 28 -16.85 12.78 1.73
C GLN A 28 -15.39 13.15 2.00
N ASN A 29 -15.13 13.72 3.15
CA ASN A 29 -13.78 13.90 3.65
C ASN A 29 -13.14 12.51 3.63
N PRO A 30 -11.98 12.29 3.00
CA PRO A 30 -11.33 10.99 3.05
C PRO A 30 -11.18 10.62 4.52
N GLN A 31 -11.85 9.56 4.91
CA GLN A 31 -11.82 9.10 6.30
C GLN A 31 -10.40 8.62 6.53
N VAL A 32 -9.63 9.37 7.34
CA VAL A 32 -8.26 8.98 7.70
C VAL A 32 -8.36 7.65 8.41
N ARG A 33 -7.87 6.60 7.77
CA ARG A 33 -7.84 5.25 8.33
C ARG A 33 -6.77 5.18 9.41
N ALA A 34 -7.02 4.38 10.43
CA ALA A 34 -6.01 4.15 11.46
C ALA A 34 -4.82 3.40 10.86
N PRO A 35 -3.58 3.76 11.22
CA PRO A 35 -2.40 3.09 10.70
C PRO A 35 -2.35 1.62 11.12
N ILE A 36 -1.75 0.78 10.29
CA ILE A 36 -1.33 -0.56 10.68
C ILE A 36 -0.10 -0.37 11.58
N ARG A 37 -0.15 -0.89 12.79
CA ARG A 37 0.97 -0.78 13.73
C ARG A 37 1.67 -2.12 13.85
N ILE A 38 3.00 -2.12 13.71
CA ILE A 38 3.84 -3.30 13.88
C ILE A 38 4.87 -2.98 14.96
N GLN A 39 4.81 -3.74 16.05
CA GLN A 39 5.79 -3.66 17.14
C GLN A 39 6.71 -4.88 17.04
N LEU A 40 7.99 -4.63 16.79
CA LEU A 40 9.00 -5.68 16.69
C LEU A 40 9.74 -5.87 18.03
N ASP A 41 10.02 -7.11 18.36
CA ASP A 41 10.91 -7.49 19.46
C ASP A 41 12.14 -8.22 18.90
N GLY A 42 13.26 -7.52 18.82
CA GLY A 42 14.53 -8.07 18.31
C GLY A 42 15.17 -9.10 19.23
N SER A 43 14.81 -9.10 20.53
CA SER A 43 15.31 -10.06 21.51
C SER A 43 14.44 -11.31 21.62
N ASN A 44 13.15 -11.18 21.36
CA ASN A 44 12.18 -12.26 21.33
C ASN A 44 11.26 -12.12 20.09
N PRO A 45 11.71 -12.53 18.91
CA PRO A 45 10.92 -12.36 17.67
C PRO A 45 9.50 -12.92 17.74
N ALA A 46 9.24 -13.92 18.56
CA ALA A 46 7.91 -14.49 18.74
C ALA A 46 6.90 -13.54 19.43
N ALA A 47 7.40 -12.48 20.08
CA ALA A 47 6.58 -11.40 20.65
C ALA A 47 6.32 -10.25 19.67
N SER A 48 6.89 -10.30 18.45
CA SER A 48 6.61 -9.31 17.42
C SER A 48 5.16 -9.42 16.94
N GLU A 49 4.44 -8.28 16.98
CA GLU A 49 3.00 -8.24 16.73
C GLU A 49 2.62 -7.12 15.77
N GLY A 50 1.68 -7.40 14.88
CA GLY A 50 0.97 -6.41 14.09
C GLY A 50 -0.44 -6.18 14.63
N VAL A 51 -0.97 -4.96 14.46
CA VAL A 51 -2.35 -4.59 14.79
C VAL A 51 -2.96 -3.81 13.64
N LEU A 52 -4.07 -4.29 13.12
CA LEU A 52 -4.92 -3.62 12.15
C LEU A 52 -6.26 -3.31 12.80
N ASP A 53 -6.62 -2.03 12.93
CA ASP A 53 -7.92 -1.61 13.41
C ASP A 53 -8.99 -1.77 12.32
N ARG A 54 -10.10 -2.44 12.66
CA ARG A 54 -11.23 -2.73 11.76
C ARG A 54 -12.55 -2.44 12.47
N ALA A 55 -13.62 -2.33 11.71
CA ALA A 55 -14.98 -2.11 12.26
C ALA A 55 -15.41 -3.21 13.21
N GLU A 56 -15.03 -4.48 12.95
CA GLU A 56 -15.33 -5.64 13.74
C GLU A 56 -14.44 -5.77 14.99
N GLY A 57 -13.49 -4.87 15.16
CA GLY A 57 -12.48 -4.87 16.21
C GLY A 57 -11.07 -5.12 15.68
N PRO A 58 -10.05 -4.86 16.50
CA PRO A 58 -8.67 -4.97 16.08
C PRO A 58 -8.28 -6.40 15.76
N LEU A 59 -7.64 -6.59 14.60
CA LEU A 59 -6.91 -7.82 14.27
C LEU A 59 -5.51 -7.72 14.85
N ARG A 60 -5.16 -8.62 15.75
CA ARG A 60 -3.79 -8.80 16.26
C ARG A 60 -3.17 -10.02 15.63
N PHE A 61 -1.92 -9.92 15.20
CA PHE A 61 -1.26 -11.03 14.51
C PHE A 61 0.24 -11.03 14.77
N THR A 62 0.81 -12.21 14.91
CA THR A 62 2.25 -12.40 15.05
C THR A 62 2.92 -12.20 13.71
N VAL A 63 4.10 -11.57 13.69
CA VAL A 63 4.91 -11.33 12.50
C VAL A 63 6.33 -11.85 12.66
N GLY A 64 6.96 -12.24 11.56
CA GLY A 64 8.41 -12.42 11.50
C GLY A 64 9.08 -11.22 10.83
N HIS A 65 10.40 -11.11 11.01
CA HIS A 65 11.19 -9.97 10.53
C HIS A 65 12.60 -10.38 10.05
N GLY A 66 13.44 -9.40 9.74
CA GLY A 66 14.78 -9.59 9.20
C GLY A 66 15.70 -10.50 10.04
N ARG A 67 16.40 -11.42 9.37
CA ARG A 67 17.28 -12.41 10.00
C ARG A 67 18.51 -11.82 10.70
N HIS A 68 18.88 -10.59 10.37
CA HIS A 68 20.02 -9.86 10.95
C HIS A 68 19.60 -8.76 11.93
N GLY A 69 18.31 -8.64 12.22
CA GLY A 69 17.79 -7.70 13.22
C GLY A 69 16.98 -6.56 12.66
N ILE A 70 17.02 -5.43 13.35
CA ILE A 70 16.17 -4.26 13.15
C ILE A 70 17.06 -3.03 12.95
N ALA A 71 16.86 -2.25 11.90
CA ALA A 71 17.56 -0.99 11.65
C ALA A 71 16.87 0.15 12.38
N CYS A 72 17.64 1.05 13.01
CA CYS A 72 17.09 2.27 13.58
C CYS A 72 16.50 3.16 12.46
N GLU A 73 15.49 3.95 12.81
CA GLU A 73 14.87 4.87 11.88
C GLU A 73 15.91 5.82 11.25
N GLY A 74 15.85 5.99 9.94
CA GLY A 74 16.77 6.85 9.19
C GLY A 74 18.13 6.24 8.87
N THR A 75 18.39 4.99 9.25
CA THR A 75 19.63 4.28 8.88
C THR A 75 19.51 3.63 7.49
N ILE A 76 20.66 3.26 6.92
CA ILE A 76 20.70 2.61 5.60
C ILE A 76 20.11 1.20 5.72
N PHE A 77 19.18 0.87 4.83
CA PHE A 77 18.62 -0.48 4.74
C PHE A 77 19.65 -1.44 4.13
N GLU A 78 19.83 -2.54 4.82
CA GLU A 78 20.64 -3.66 4.35
C GLU A 78 19.81 -4.94 4.29
N GLU A 79 20.16 -5.84 3.38
CA GLU A 79 19.48 -7.12 3.28
C GLU A 79 19.54 -7.91 4.60
N GLY A 80 18.39 -8.42 5.01
CA GLY A 80 18.24 -9.16 6.25
C GLY A 80 17.93 -8.31 7.48
N ILE A 81 17.84 -6.98 7.33
CA ILE A 81 17.55 -6.05 8.43
C ILE A 81 16.19 -5.39 8.17
N THR A 82 15.28 -5.44 9.15
CA THR A 82 13.97 -4.78 9.04
C THR A 82 14.06 -3.31 9.45
N PRO A 83 13.63 -2.37 8.59
CA PRO A 83 13.64 -0.95 8.93
C PRO A 83 12.51 -0.57 9.88
N LEU A 84 12.80 0.36 10.80
CA LEU A 84 11.80 1.07 11.59
C LEU A 84 11.37 2.36 10.89
N GLY A 85 10.19 2.84 11.22
CA GLY A 85 9.67 4.14 10.75
C GLY A 85 8.23 4.07 10.26
N THR A 86 7.83 5.12 9.56
CA THR A 86 6.51 5.24 8.94
C THR A 86 6.60 4.94 7.45
N PHE A 87 5.68 4.13 6.98
CA PHE A 87 5.59 3.68 5.59
C PHE A 87 4.17 3.89 5.07
N GLN A 88 4.04 3.87 3.76
CA GLN A 88 2.75 3.92 3.07
C GLN A 88 2.65 2.75 2.11
N VAL A 89 1.47 2.14 2.04
CA VAL A 89 1.17 1.08 1.07
C VAL A 89 1.16 1.66 -0.33
N ASN A 90 2.02 1.14 -1.21
CA ASN A 90 2.16 1.62 -2.59
C ASN A 90 1.88 0.55 -3.66
N ALA A 91 1.76 -0.71 -3.28
CA ALA A 91 1.22 -1.77 -4.14
C ALA A 91 0.62 -2.91 -3.32
N ILE A 92 -0.42 -3.54 -3.85
CA ILE A 92 -1.10 -4.69 -3.25
C ILE A 92 -1.24 -5.76 -4.32
N LEU A 93 -0.65 -6.92 -4.07
CA LEU A 93 -0.51 -7.96 -5.07
C LEU A 93 -0.93 -9.32 -4.51
N SER A 94 -1.89 -9.92 -5.17
CA SER A 94 -2.31 -11.30 -4.96
C SER A 94 -2.86 -11.88 -6.27
N ASN A 95 -3.36 -13.10 -6.24
CA ASN A 95 -4.07 -13.68 -7.38
C ASN A 95 -5.26 -12.83 -7.82
N ASP A 96 -6.06 -12.35 -6.85
CA ASP A 96 -7.33 -11.68 -7.10
C ASP A 96 -7.21 -10.15 -7.08
N ARG A 97 -6.07 -9.62 -6.65
CA ARG A 97 -5.87 -8.18 -6.47
C ARG A 97 -4.50 -7.75 -6.96
N PHE A 98 -4.48 -6.85 -7.93
CA PHE A 98 -3.27 -6.23 -8.44
C PHE A 98 -3.51 -4.72 -8.52
N GLU A 99 -2.98 -3.98 -7.55
CA GLU A 99 -3.13 -2.55 -7.44
C GLU A 99 -1.76 -1.91 -7.19
N MET A 100 -1.48 -0.81 -7.88
CA MET A 100 -0.24 -0.07 -7.73
C MET A 100 -0.52 1.43 -7.66
N ASP A 101 0.27 2.14 -6.85
CA ASP A 101 0.26 3.59 -6.85
C ASP A 101 0.58 4.11 -8.26
N PRO A 102 -0.25 5.01 -8.82
CA PRO A 102 0.00 5.58 -10.15
C PRO A 102 1.39 6.18 -10.33
N ALA A 103 1.99 6.73 -9.27
CA ALA A 103 3.35 7.27 -9.30
C ALA A 103 4.40 6.17 -9.54
N LEU A 104 4.19 4.96 -9.02
CA LEU A 104 5.06 3.81 -9.32
C LEU A 104 4.94 3.36 -10.77
N VAL A 105 3.71 3.34 -11.30
CA VAL A 105 3.46 3.00 -12.70
C VAL A 105 4.16 4.01 -13.61
N GLU A 106 3.99 5.30 -13.36
CA GLU A 106 4.67 6.37 -14.11
C GLU A 106 6.20 6.24 -14.03
N GLN A 107 6.74 6.04 -12.82
CA GLN A 107 8.19 5.90 -12.60
C GLN A 107 8.77 4.68 -13.33
N SER A 108 8.01 3.60 -13.46
CA SER A 108 8.45 2.39 -14.17
C SER A 108 8.62 2.60 -15.67
N GLY A 109 7.92 3.59 -16.25
CA GLY A 109 7.83 3.81 -17.70
C GLY A 109 7.05 2.71 -18.44
N LYS A 110 6.29 1.88 -17.71
CA LYS A 110 5.48 0.78 -18.23
C LYS A 110 4.01 1.00 -17.89
N SER A 111 3.13 0.33 -18.61
CA SER A 111 1.73 0.22 -18.21
C SER A 111 1.58 -0.74 -17.02
N GLU A 112 0.48 -0.62 -16.29
CA GLU A 112 0.14 -1.54 -15.20
C GLU A 112 0.00 -2.99 -15.71
N GLU A 113 -0.53 -3.17 -16.92
CA GLU A 113 -0.67 -4.48 -17.56
C GLU A 113 0.71 -5.12 -17.84
N GLU A 114 1.67 -4.34 -18.38
CA GLU A 114 3.05 -4.81 -18.61
C GLU A 114 3.76 -5.15 -17.30
N LEU A 115 3.52 -4.36 -16.24
CA LEU A 115 4.05 -4.64 -14.91
C LEU A 115 3.46 -5.93 -14.36
N ARG A 116 2.16 -6.13 -14.49
CA ARG A 116 1.47 -7.35 -14.07
C ARG A 116 2.02 -8.58 -14.81
N GLU A 117 2.10 -8.54 -16.13
CA GLU A 117 2.67 -9.64 -16.93
C GLU A 117 4.12 -9.95 -16.52
N SER A 118 4.94 -8.92 -16.35
CA SER A 118 6.33 -9.07 -15.92
C SER A 118 6.43 -9.73 -14.55
N LEU A 119 5.53 -9.40 -13.63
CA LEU A 119 5.49 -9.98 -12.29
C LEU A 119 5.04 -11.44 -12.31
N PHE A 120 3.96 -11.76 -13.00
CA PHE A 120 3.51 -13.14 -13.15
C PHE A 120 4.57 -14.05 -13.76
N THR A 121 5.44 -13.50 -14.61
CA THR A 121 6.50 -14.26 -15.29
C THR A 121 7.78 -14.35 -14.43
N ASN A 122 8.16 -13.28 -13.74
CA ASN A 122 9.47 -13.15 -13.12
C ASN A 122 9.46 -13.23 -11.59
N MET A 123 8.29 -13.05 -10.96
CA MET A 123 8.14 -13.07 -9.51
C MET A 123 7.35 -14.30 -9.07
N ASN A 124 7.99 -15.45 -9.15
CA ASN A 124 7.42 -16.75 -8.72
C ASN A 124 7.35 -16.89 -7.17
N SER A 125 7.74 -15.84 -6.44
CA SER A 125 7.68 -15.82 -4.97
C SER A 125 6.28 -15.60 -4.42
N ILE A 126 5.32 -15.17 -5.24
CA ILE A 126 3.91 -15.00 -4.87
C ILE A 126 3.07 -16.06 -5.60
N ASP A 127 2.15 -16.66 -4.87
CA ASP A 127 1.17 -17.59 -5.44
C ASP A 127 0.05 -16.83 -6.15
N PHE A 128 0.35 -16.28 -7.32
CA PHE A 128 -0.64 -15.59 -8.14
C PHE A 128 -1.72 -16.50 -8.74
N LYS A 129 -1.49 -17.80 -8.75
CA LYS A 129 -2.45 -18.78 -9.27
C LYS A 129 -3.42 -19.29 -8.21
N GLY A 130 -3.06 -19.14 -6.92
CA GLY A 130 -3.82 -19.70 -5.82
C GLY A 130 -3.80 -21.23 -5.76
N ASP A 131 -2.86 -21.87 -6.46
CA ASP A 131 -2.80 -23.33 -6.58
C ASP A 131 -2.01 -24.02 -5.46
N GLY A 132 -1.41 -23.23 -4.58
CA GLY A 132 -0.60 -23.70 -3.46
C GLY A 132 0.83 -24.08 -3.84
N GLU A 133 1.21 -24.01 -5.11
CA GLU A 133 2.57 -24.14 -5.60
C GLU A 133 3.33 -22.82 -5.40
N THR A 134 3.48 -22.40 -4.16
CA THR A 134 3.90 -21.06 -3.86
C THR A 134 5.39 -20.92 -3.74
N GLY A 135 5.88 -19.78 -4.19
CA GLY A 135 7.10 -19.21 -3.73
C GLY A 135 7.04 -18.76 -2.25
N GLU A 136 8.11 -18.21 -1.75
CA GLU A 136 8.31 -17.90 -0.32
C GLU A 136 7.40 -16.81 0.26
N TYR A 137 6.71 -16.00 -0.58
CA TYR A 137 5.82 -14.91 -0.15
C TYR A 137 4.36 -15.32 0.01
N GLY A 138 4.05 -16.61 -0.19
CA GLY A 138 2.70 -17.14 -0.01
C GLY A 138 1.67 -16.45 -0.93
N ILE A 139 0.47 -16.20 -0.39
CA ILE A 139 -0.68 -15.76 -1.18
C ILE A 139 -0.68 -14.28 -1.58
N GLY A 140 0.26 -13.46 -1.11
CA GLY A 140 0.26 -12.06 -1.45
C GLY A 140 1.35 -11.22 -0.84
N TYR A 141 1.41 -9.97 -1.32
CA TYR A 141 2.47 -9.01 -1.07
C TYR A 141 1.89 -7.60 -1.00
N ILE A 142 2.17 -6.88 0.07
CA ILE A 142 1.77 -5.48 0.28
C ILE A 142 3.05 -4.67 0.37
N SER A 143 3.39 -3.99 -0.72
CA SER A 143 4.61 -3.19 -0.84
C SER A 143 4.51 -1.90 -0.02
N LEU A 144 5.60 -1.51 0.60
CA LEU A 144 5.71 -0.37 1.50
C LEU A 144 6.76 0.62 1.00
N ALA A 145 6.40 1.89 0.96
CA ALA A 145 7.29 3.01 0.69
C ALA A 145 7.49 3.86 1.96
N PRO A 146 8.68 4.40 2.23
CA PRO A 146 8.93 5.24 3.40
C PRO A 146 8.23 6.59 3.32
N VAL A 147 7.80 7.12 4.49
CA VAL A 147 7.22 8.45 4.63
C VAL A 147 8.01 9.24 5.70
N PRO A 148 8.54 10.42 5.38
CA PRO A 148 8.56 11.04 4.05
C PRO A 148 9.42 10.23 3.07
N ALA A 149 9.11 10.35 1.78
CA ALA A 149 9.94 9.77 0.75
C ALA A 149 11.36 10.34 0.90
N THR A 150 12.31 9.46 1.20
CA THR A 150 13.72 9.82 1.35
C THR A 150 14.54 9.05 0.33
N GLU A 151 15.60 9.65 -0.18
CA GLU A 151 16.56 8.89 -1.00
C GLU A 151 17.28 7.81 -0.17
N GLN A 152 17.25 7.97 1.13
CA GLN A 152 17.83 7.09 2.14
C GLN A 152 16.82 6.89 3.28
N PRO A 153 16.81 5.73 3.91
CA PRO A 153 17.65 4.57 3.60
C PRO A 153 17.23 3.82 2.36
N PHE A 154 16.11 4.19 1.77
CA PHE A 154 15.42 3.33 0.82
C PHE A 154 15.25 3.98 -0.54
N ARG A 155 16.13 3.65 -1.46
CA ARG A 155 15.85 3.78 -2.89
C ARG A 155 15.01 2.59 -3.33
N PHE A 156 13.84 2.40 -2.72
CA PHE A 156 13.04 1.21 -2.95
C PHE A 156 12.68 0.96 -4.40
N ASN A 157 12.56 2.04 -5.14
CA ASN A 157 12.14 1.94 -6.53
C ASN A 157 13.31 1.79 -7.50
N THR A 158 14.56 1.91 -7.00
CA THR A 158 15.73 1.76 -7.85
C THR A 158 16.87 1.13 -7.07
N TYR A 159 17.27 -0.06 -7.46
CA TYR A 159 18.45 -0.75 -6.94
C TYR A 159 19.39 -1.07 -8.09
N ASP A 160 20.66 -0.64 -7.98
CA ASP A 160 21.68 -0.82 -9.02
C ASP A 160 21.21 -0.35 -10.42
N GLY A 161 20.53 0.81 -10.45
CA GLY A 161 19.99 1.39 -11.68
C GLY A 161 18.73 0.68 -12.25
N VAL A 162 18.25 -0.37 -11.59
CA VAL A 162 17.05 -1.12 -11.99
C VAL A 162 15.86 -0.73 -11.11
N PHE A 163 14.75 -0.37 -11.73
CA PHE A 163 13.50 -0.10 -11.02
C PHE A 163 13.03 -1.35 -10.27
N ARG A 164 12.86 -1.21 -8.95
CA ARG A 164 12.37 -2.27 -8.06
C ARG A 164 11.41 -1.67 -7.04
N TRP A 165 10.13 -1.77 -7.30
CA TRP A 165 9.07 -1.27 -6.43
C TRP A 165 8.72 -2.24 -5.26
N TYR A 166 9.32 -3.42 -5.22
CA TYR A 166 9.02 -4.52 -4.30
C TYR A 166 10.15 -4.83 -3.31
N SER A 167 10.92 -3.83 -2.89
CA SER A 167 12.09 -4.07 -2.02
C SER A 167 11.71 -4.31 -0.56
N PHE A 168 10.63 -3.70 -0.07
CA PHE A 168 10.17 -3.86 1.30
C PHE A 168 8.65 -4.02 1.36
N ALA A 169 8.16 -4.94 2.20
CA ALA A 169 6.73 -5.28 2.23
C ALA A 169 6.30 -5.99 3.50
N ILE A 170 4.98 -6.09 3.67
CA ILE A 170 4.33 -7.16 4.41
C ILE A 170 3.94 -8.22 3.38
N HIS A 171 4.35 -9.48 3.59
CA HIS A 171 4.01 -10.58 2.69
C HIS A 171 3.62 -11.85 3.44
N GLY A 172 2.98 -12.78 2.75
CA GLY A 172 2.67 -14.09 3.28
C GLY A 172 3.91 -14.99 3.39
N THR A 173 3.67 -16.25 3.63
CA THR A 173 4.71 -17.29 3.65
C THR A 173 4.12 -18.62 3.19
N ASN A 174 4.93 -19.43 2.55
CA ASN A 174 4.64 -20.84 2.27
C ASN A 174 5.04 -21.77 3.44
N ASP A 175 5.65 -21.22 4.49
CA ASP A 175 6.07 -21.94 5.69
C ASP A 175 5.64 -21.18 6.95
N GLU A 176 4.48 -21.55 7.49
CA GLU A 176 3.92 -20.94 8.72
C GLU A 176 4.86 -21.04 9.93
N SER A 177 5.80 -21.96 9.93
CA SER A 177 6.78 -22.07 11.01
C SER A 177 7.77 -20.89 11.08
N ARG A 178 7.81 -20.03 10.04
CA ARG A 178 8.63 -18.82 9.96
C ARG A 178 8.01 -17.63 10.72
N ILE A 179 6.71 -17.69 11.01
CA ILE A 179 6.02 -16.62 11.74
C ILE A 179 6.53 -16.53 13.16
N GLY A 180 6.76 -15.31 13.64
CA GLY A 180 7.39 -15.04 14.94
C GLY A 180 8.88 -15.35 14.99
N LYS A 181 9.57 -15.39 13.86
CA LYS A 181 11.00 -15.61 13.76
C LYS A 181 11.73 -14.51 12.99
N ALA A 182 13.00 -14.31 13.30
CA ALA A 182 13.92 -13.45 12.56
C ALA A 182 14.56 -14.24 11.40
N VAL A 183 13.89 -14.31 10.25
CA VAL A 183 14.28 -15.21 9.14
C VAL A 183 14.15 -14.61 7.74
N THR A 184 13.63 -13.36 7.63
CA THR A 184 13.36 -12.76 6.32
C THR A 184 14.60 -12.00 5.79
N GLY A 185 14.50 -11.56 4.53
CA GLY A 185 15.47 -10.64 3.91
C GLY A 185 15.31 -9.19 4.37
N GLY A 186 14.45 -8.92 5.37
CA GLY A 186 14.13 -7.60 5.90
C GLY A 186 12.64 -7.31 5.89
N CYS A 187 11.87 -7.94 5.02
CA CYS A 187 10.41 -7.80 4.99
C CYS A 187 9.73 -8.32 6.26
N ILE A 188 8.51 -7.89 6.48
CA ILE A 188 7.61 -8.42 7.49
C ILE A 188 6.86 -9.61 6.87
N ASN A 189 6.90 -10.78 7.51
CA ASN A 189 6.06 -11.89 7.09
C ASN A 189 4.89 -12.14 8.05
N ALA A 190 3.75 -12.51 7.49
CA ALA A 190 2.52 -12.82 8.21
C ALA A 190 1.94 -14.16 7.76
N GLY A 191 1.24 -14.84 8.66
CA GLY A 191 0.61 -16.13 8.35
C GLY A 191 -0.50 -16.02 7.30
N LYS A 192 -0.82 -17.12 6.62
CA LYS A 192 -1.76 -17.16 5.50
C LYS A 192 -3.13 -16.54 5.81
N LEU A 193 -3.71 -16.87 6.97
CA LEU A 193 -5.03 -16.33 7.35
C LEU A 193 -4.96 -14.81 7.58
N THR A 194 -3.92 -14.34 8.24
CA THR A 194 -3.67 -12.92 8.46
C THR A 194 -3.47 -12.19 7.14
N MET A 195 -2.65 -12.76 6.26
CA MET A 195 -2.38 -12.16 4.96
C MET A 195 -3.65 -12.03 4.10
N GLY A 196 -4.55 -13.03 4.14
CA GLY A 196 -5.86 -12.94 3.49
C GLY A 196 -6.67 -11.72 3.99
N VAL A 197 -6.76 -11.54 5.32
CA VAL A 197 -7.47 -10.37 5.88
C VAL A 197 -6.79 -9.05 5.52
N LEU A 198 -5.45 -8.99 5.53
CA LEU A 198 -4.73 -7.79 5.11
C LEU A 198 -5.00 -7.46 3.64
N LEU A 199 -4.94 -8.44 2.75
CA LEU A 199 -5.23 -8.25 1.32
C LEU A 199 -6.66 -7.77 1.04
N ASP A 200 -7.63 -8.21 1.85
CA ASP A 200 -9.03 -7.80 1.73
C ASP A 200 -9.31 -6.41 2.31
N THR A 201 -8.48 -5.95 3.27
CA THR A 201 -8.80 -4.77 4.08
C THR A 201 -7.93 -3.57 3.75
N VAL A 202 -6.64 -3.79 3.44
CA VAL A 202 -5.65 -2.72 3.23
C VAL A 202 -5.89 -2.03 1.88
N GLU A 203 -5.68 -0.72 1.82
CA GLU A 203 -5.82 0.09 0.61
C GLU A 203 -4.50 0.80 0.27
N LEU A 204 -4.35 1.19 -1.00
CA LEU A 204 -3.24 2.06 -1.41
C LEU A 204 -3.29 3.35 -0.60
N GLY A 205 -2.13 3.76 -0.10
CA GLY A 205 -2.02 4.96 0.73
C GLY A 205 -2.22 4.72 2.23
N ASP A 206 -2.62 3.52 2.67
CA ASP A 206 -2.69 3.21 4.10
C ASP A 206 -1.31 3.34 4.75
N GLU A 207 -1.31 3.93 5.95
CA GLU A 207 -0.08 4.10 6.73
C GLU A 207 0.26 2.83 7.52
N VAL A 208 1.54 2.50 7.54
CA VAL A 208 2.12 1.40 8.33
C VAL A 208 3.23 1.96 9.20
N VAL A 209 3.09 1.84 10.51
CA VAL A 209 4.08 2.27 11.49
C VAL A 209 4.79 1.06 12.06
N ILE A 210 6.10 0.98 11.86
CA ILE A 210 6.94 -0.10 12.38
C ILE A 210 7.84 0.47 13.46
N SER A 211 7.72 -0.07 14.67
CA SER A 211 8.45 0.38 15.86
C SER A 211 9.06 -0.79 16.62
N SER A 212 10.01 -0.50 17.50
CA SER A 212 10.63 -1.48 18.39
C SER A 212 11.13 -0.80 19.65
N ASP A 213 10.97 -1.49 20.79
CA ASP A 213 11.63 -1.12 22.05
C ASP A 213 12.97 -1.84 22.25
N SER A 214 13.29 -2.77 21.35
CA SER A 214 14.58 -3.47 21.36
C SER A 214 15.70 -2.60 20.78
N PRO A 215 16.96 -2.86 21.14
CA PRO A 215 18.09 -2.23 20.50
C PRO A 215 18.05 -2.43 18.99
N CYS A 216 18.23 -1.36 18.24
CA CYS A 216 18.29 -1.36 16.79
C CYS A 216 19.73 -1.13 16.30
N LEU A 217 20.02 -1.54 15.08
CA LEU A 217 21.32 -1.35 14.43
C LEU A 217 21.41 0.08 13.87
N PRO A 218 22.52 0.79 14.11
CA PRO A 218 22.71 2.16 13.65
C PRO A 218 22.95 2.28 12.15
#